data_0a37a565536511bbaa7399364858ca89
#
_entry.id   0a37a565536511bbaa7399364858ca89
#
_cell.length_a   1.000
_cell.length_b   1.000
_cell.length_c   1.000
_cell.angle_alpha   90.00
_cell.angle_beta   90.00
_cell.angle_gamma   90.00
#
_symmetry.space_group_name_H-M   'P 1'
#
loop_
_entity.id
_entity.type
_entity.pdbx_description
1 polymer ?
#
loop_
_entity_poly.entity_id
_entity_poly.type
_entity_poly.pdbx_seq_one_letter_code
_entity_poly.pdbx_strand_id
1 'polypeptide(L)'
;MAQKLWTRPFIMIMGINFLIFLSFNMINPSLPLYFQDLGISETMTGVCISIFTVGSVIVRPIAGDVLDHFGRRGVFFISMILLAVLIFCYSFMTTIALILILRVLHGIDWSFASTSTSTIATDIIPRHLTGTGIGIFGMSMSLALAVAPALAVELMDGVGFANMIHISSAFLVVALALGFFFPFDRTLQHETPVERQSKKRNKRDIFEKSAVLPAVIMGFITLTMSAVTTYVPLYGTTLGLGNTGYFFTIYAIGLLLVRAFIGHAIDRFGVIATTLPSLVFMLAAMLLLAFAQNLPMLLLSGFLYGSGFGGAQTTMQSLSVMNAPSERFGAANGTFFIGFDLGIGFGALLAGTLSDMLGFRIMYLLLIIFIVIATVLVLRFHPSKKSTI
;
A
#
# COMPACT_ATOMS: atom_id res chain seq x y z
N MET A 1 34.06 0.27 -0.45
CA MET A 1 33.35 0.26 -1.74
C MET A 1 31.93 0.75 -1.51
N ALA A 2 31.45 1.77 -2.22
CA ALA A 2 30.06 2.22 -2.08
C ALA A 2 29.10 1.07 -2.45
N GLN A 3 28.24 0.69 -1.52
CA GLN A 3 27.23 -0.34 -1.77
C GLN A 3 26.26 0.18 -2.86
N LYS A 4 26.08 -0.60 -3.92
CA LYS A 4 25.19 -0.25 -5.04
C LYS A 4 23.77 -0.66 -4.72
N LEU A 5 22.78 0.20 -5.00
CA LEU A 5 21.36 -0.12 -4.85
C LEU A 5 20.90 -1.18 -5.87
N TRP A 6 21.29 -1.01 -7.13
CA TRP A 6 20.92 -1.90 -8.23
C TRP A 6 21.67 -3.23 -8.17
N THR A 7 21.25 -4.08 -7.26
CA THR A 7 21.76 -5.45 -7.09
C THR A 7 20.74 -6.45 -7.65
N ARG A 8 21.21 -7.65 -8.04
CA ARG A 8 20.32 -8.73 -8.49
C ARG A 8 19.20 -9.03 -7.44
N PRO A 9 19.48 -9.15 -6.13
CA PRO A 9 18.42 -9.33 -5.14
C PRO A 9 17.39 -8.18 -5.10
N PHE A 10 17.83 -6.91 -5.25
CA PHE A 10 16.92 -5.78 -5.23
C PHE A 10 15.97 -5.78 -6.43
N ILE A 11 16.46 -6.09 -7.64
CA ILE A 11 15.64 -6.23 -8.84
C ILE A 11 14.65 -7.40 -8.69
N MET A 12 15.10 -8.52 -8.13
CA MET A 12 14.25 -9.69 -7.92
C MET A 12 13.10 -9.38 -6.93
N ILE A 13 13.39 -8.74 -5.79
CA ILE A 13 12.33 -8.41 -4.83
C ILE A 13 11.35 -7.36 -5.37
N MET A 14 11.80 -6.44 -6.21
CA MET A 14 10.93 -5.51 -6.94
C MET A 14 9.99 -6.25 -7.90
N GLY A 15 10.51 -7.23 -8.65
CA GLY A 15 9.71 -8.07 -9.56
C GLY A 15 8.69 -8.91 -8.80
N ILE A 16 9.08 -9.53 -7.68
CA ILE A 16 8.19 -10.28 -6.79
C ILE A 16 7.08 -9.35 -6.25
N ASN A 17 7.45 -8.18 -5.73
CA ASN A 17 6.49 -7.22 -5.21
C ASN A 17 5.53 -6.72 -6.29
N PHE A 18 6.01 -6.47 -7.50
CA PHE A 18 5.17 -6.11 -8.65
C PHE A 18 4.09 -7.18 -8.90
N LEU A 19 4.47 -8.46 -8.96
CA LEU A 19 3.53 -9.56 -9.24
C LEU A 19 2.50 -9.73 -8.11
N ILE A 20 2.90 -9.56 -6.85
CA ILE A 20 2.00 -9.60 -5.69
C ILE A 20 0.96 -8.48 -5.78
N PHE A 21 1.41 -7.24 -6.02
CA PHE A 21 0.52 -6.10 -6.14
C PHE A 21 -0.29 -6.12 -7.43
N LEU A 22 0.22 -6.70 -8.51
CA LEU A 22 -0.53 -6.93 -9.74
C LEU A 22 -1.73 -7.85 -9.46
N SER A 23 -1.48 -9.01 -8.86
CA SER A 23 -2.53 -9.94 -8.45
C SER A 23 -3.57 -9.29 -7.53
N PHE A 24 -3.13 -8.59 -6.49
CA PHE A 24 -3.99 -7.89 -5.55
C PHE A 24 -4.87 -6.82 -6.21
N ASN A 25 -4.27 -5.97 -7.04
CA ASN A 25 -4.99 -4.87 -7.69
C ASN A 25 -5.87 -5.33 -8.86
N MET A 26 -5.72 -6.54 -9.36
CA MET A 26 -6.67 -7.16 -10.29
C MET A 26 -7.99 -7.53 -9.58
N ILE A 27 -7.92 -8.02 -8.34
CA ILE A 27 -9.09 -8.53 -7.61
C ILE A 27 -10.00 -7.38 -7.15
N ASN A 28 -9.43 -6.30 -6.64
CA ASN A 28 -10.21 -5.23 -6.02
C ASN A 28 -11.28 -4.60 -6.94
N PRO A 29 -11.01 -4.22 -8.22
CA PRO A 29 -12.03 -3.69 -9.11
C PRO A 29 -12.98 -4.75 -9.66
N SER A 30 -12.56 -6.03 -9.69
CA SER A 30 -13.33 -7.12 -10.27
C SER A 30 -14.41 -7.66 -9.32
N LEU A 31 -14.16 -7.59 -8.00
CA LEU A 31 -15.10 -8.12 -7.01
C LEU A 31 -16.47 -7.45 -7.05
N PRO A 32 -16.60 -6.10 -7.09
CA PRO A 32 -17.90 -5.46 -7.17
C PRO A 32 -18.70 -5.86 -8.41
N LEU A 33 -18.01 -6.00 -9.56
CA LEU A 33 -18.64 -6.43 -10.80
C LEU A 33 -19.16 -7.87 -10.68
N TYR A 34 -18.33 -8.78 -10.19
CA TYR A 34 -18.71 -10.16 -9.95
C TYR A 34 -19.85 -10.30 -8.92
N PHE A 35 -19.84 -9.48 -7.86
CA PHE A 35 -20.90 -9.49 -6.84
C PHE A 35 -22.23 -8.97 -7.40
N GLN A 36 -22.19 -8.02 -8.32
CA GLN A 36 -23.37 -7.56 -9.04
C GLN A 36 -23.98 -8.69 -9.88
N ASP A 37 -23.16 -9.48 -10.57
CA ASP A 37 -23.60 -10.66 -11.33
C ASP A 37 -24.24 -11.73 -10.43
N LEU A 38 -23.80 -11.84 -9.17
CA LEU A 38 -24.38 -12.73 -8.16
C LEU A 38 -25.65 -12.15 -7.49
N GLY A 39 -26.07 -10.94 -7.84
CA GLY A 39 -27.22 -10.26 -7.23
C GLY A 39 -26.96 -9.79 -5.79
N ILE A 40 -25.71 -9.61 -5.40
CA ILE A 40 -25.31 -9.11 -4.07
C ILE A 40 -25.52 -7.59 -4.03
N SER A 41 -26.20 -7.09 -2.98
CA SER A 41 -26.44 -5.65 -2.83
C SER A 41 -25.14 -4.83 -2.64
N GLU A 42 -25.19 -3.55 -3.04
CA GLU A 42 -24.02 -2.62 -2.89
C GLU A 42 -23.55 -2.51 -1.45
N THR A 43 -24.47 -2.48 -0.48
CA THR A 43 -24.13 -2.47 0.95
C THR A 43 -23.35 -3.71 1.34
N MET A 44 -23.79 -4.90 0.92
CA MET A 44 -23.10 -6.15 1.24
C MET A 44 -21.77 -6.25 0.48
N THR A 45 -21.69 -5.73 -0.74
CA THR A 45 -20.43 -5.56 -1.48
C THR A 45 -19.42 -4.73 -0.69
N GLY A 46 -19.87 -3.61 -0.14
CA GLY A 46 -19.05 -2.78 0.76
C GLY A 46 -18.56 -3.54 1.99
N VAL A 47 -19.42 -4.32 2.65
CA VAL A 47 -19.04 -5.19 3.77
C VAL A 47 -17.98 -6.21 3.36
N CYS A 48 -18.18 -6.89 2.23
CA CYS A 48 -17.24 -7.89 1.71
C CYS A 48 -15.86 -7.29 1.38
N ILE A 49 -15.82 -6.05 0.90
CA ILE A 49 -14.56 -5.34 0.63
C ILE A 49 -13.91 -4.90 1.95
N SER A 50 -14.66 -4.36 2.88
CA SER A 50 -14.13 -3.79 4.14
C SER A 50 -13.62 -4.85 5.11
N ILE A 51 -14.22 -6.05 5.13
CA ILE A 51 -13.85 -7.13 6.05
C ILE A 51 -12.39 -7.60 5.86
N PHE A 52 -11.85 -7.47 4.64
CA PHE A 52 -10.44 -7.67 4.34
C PHE A 52 -9.54 -6.80 5.22
N THR A 53 -9.87 -5.50 5.35
CA THR A 53 -9.10 -4.54 6.16
C THR A 53 -9.09 -4.93 7.63
N VAL A 54 -10.20 -5.47 8.15
CA VAL A 54 -10.27 -5.96 9.54
C VAL A 54 -9.26 -7.09 9.76
N GLY A 55 -9.25 -8.10 8.87
CA GLY A 55 -8.27 -9.19 8.91
C GLY A 55 -6.82 -8.68 8.83
N SER A 56 -6.57 -7.74 7.93
CA SER A 56 -5.24 -7.16 7.75
C SER A 56 -4.76 -6.41 8.99
N VAL A 57 -5.52 -5.46 9.50
CA VAL A 57 -5.11 -4.59 10.61
C VAL A 57 -4.83 -5.37 11.90
N ILE A 58 -5.68 -6.36 12.22
CA ILE A 58 -5.51 -7.17 13.44
C ILE A 58 -4.18 -7.94 13.41
N VAL A 59 -3.75 -8.41 12.25
CA VAL A 59 -2.58 -9.29 12.12
C VAL A 59 -1.29 -8.53 11.80
N ARG A 60 -1.36 -7.29 11.29
CA ARG A 60 -0.16 -6.49 10.96
C ARG A 60 0.92 -6.44 12.06
N PRO A 61 0.57 -6.16 13.33
CA PRO A 61 1.59 -6.14 14.40
C PRO A 61 2.27 -7.50 14.58
N ILE A 62 1.47 -8.58 14.45
CA ILE A 62 1.95 -9.95 14.57
C ILE A 62 2.85 -10.30 13.39
N ALA A 63 2.48 -9.91 12.18
CA ALA A 63 3.27 -10.19 10.97
C ALA A 63 4.68 -9.59 11.05
N GLY A 64 4.82 -8.33 11.53
CA GLY A 64 6.11 -7.70 11.75
C GLY A 64 6.97 -8.43 12.78
N ASP A 65 6.38 -8.75 13.94
CA ASP A 65 7.06 -9.49 15.02
C ASP A 65 7.49 -10.90 14.57
N VAL A 66 6.62 -11.61 13.87
CA VAL A 66 6.91 -12.95 13.32
C VAL A 66 8.08 -12.91 12.34
N LEU A 67 8.12 -11.89 11.45
CA LEU A 67 9.24 -11.70 10.52
C LEU A 67 10.57 -11.49 11.22
N ASP A 68 10.58 -10.72 12.31
CA ASP A 68 11.80 -10.41 13.05
C ASP A 68 12.29 -11.63 13.87
N HIS A 69 11.38 -12.48 14.37
CA HIS A 69 11.75 -13.63 15.22
C HIS A 69 11.94 -14.95 14.45
N PHE A 70 11.06 -15.26 13.48
CA PHE A 70 11.09 -16.53 12.74
C PHE A 70 11.91 -16.48 11.45
N GLY A 71 12.32 -15.27 11.05
CA GLY A 71 13.13 -15.04 9.86
C GLY A 71 12.31 -14.82 8.59
N ARG A 72 12.92 -14.05 7.66
CA ARG A 72 12.26 -13.55 6.44
C ARG A 72 11.86 -14.66 5.47
N ARG A 73 12.75 -15.65 5.28
CA ARG A 73 12.58 -16.72 4.28
C ARG A 73 11.34 -17.57 4.53
N GLY A 74 11.20 -18.10 5.74
CA GLY A 74 10.08 -19.00 6.08
C GLY A 74 8.74 -18.31 5.96
N VAL A 75 8.62 -17.10 6.54
CA VAL A 75 7.39 -16.30 6.51
C VAL A 75 7.03 -15.93 5.07
N PHE A 76 8.01 -15.51 4.25
CA PHE A 76 7.79 -15.21 2.83
C PHE A 76 7.19 -16.39 2.08
N PHE A 77 7.81 -17.57 2.15
CA PHE A 77 7.32 -18.73 1.39
C PHE A 77 5.93 -19.20 1.85
N ILE A 78 5.69 -19.25 3.18
CA ILE A 78 4.39 -19.66 3.71
C ILE A 78 3.30 -18.68 3.26
N SER A 79 3.51 -17.37 3.42
CA SER A 79 2.53 -16.39 3.00
C SER A 79 2.32 -16.38 1.47
N MET A 80 3.35 -16.56 0.67
CA MET A 80 3.21 -16.63 -0.79
C MET A 80 2.39 -17.83 -1.26
N ILE A 81 2.60 -19.00 -0.64
CA ILE A 81 1.82 -20.21 -0.95
C ILE A 81 0.36 -20.01 -0.53
N LEU A 82 0.12 -19.53 0.70
CA LEU A 82 -1.23 -19.29 1.20
C LEU A 82 -1.95 -18.24 0.35
N LEU A 83 -1.28 -17.15 -0.03
CA LEU A 83 -1.85 -16.12 -0.87
C LEU A 83 -2.28 -16.67 -2.24
N ALA A 84 -1.42 -17.45 -2.89
CA ALA A 84 -1.74 -18.07 -4.18
C ALA A 84 -2.95 -19.01 -4.08
N VAL A 85 -3.01 -19.83 -3.02
CA VAL A 85 -4.15 -20.74 -2.77
C VAL A 85 -5.42 -19.94 -2.46
N LEU A 86 -5.36 -18.93 -1.59
CA LEU A 86 -6.51 -18.10 -1.24
C LEU A 86 -7.06 -17.37 -2.48
N ILE A 87 -6.19 -16.79 -3.31
CA ILE A 87 -6.61 -16.15 -4.55
C ILE A 87 -7.26 -17.18 -5.48
N PHE A 88 -6.66 -18.34 -5.65
CA PHE A 88 -7.28 -19.42 -6.47
C PHE A 88 -8.67 -19.79 -5.96
N CYS A 89 -8.87 -19.86 -4.62
CA CYS A 89 -10.17 -20.16 -4.02
C CYS A 89 -11.28 -19.15 -4.34
N TYR A 90 -10.93 -17.92 -4.76
CA TYR A 90 -11.92 -16.93 -5.20
C TYR A 90 -12.73 -17.41 -6.41
N SER A 91 -12.20 -18.30 -7.25
CA SER A 91 -12.93 -18.88 -8.38
C SER A 91 -14.12 -19.76 -7.97
N PHE A 92 -14.19 -20.18 -6.71
CA PHE A 92 -15.26 -21.01 -6.15
C PHE A 92 -16.25 -20.23 -5.27
N MET A 93 -16.15 -18.89 -5.23
CA MET A 93 -17.04 -18.06 -4.43
C MET A 93 -18.47 -18.06 -5.01
N THR A 94 -19.38 -18.75 -4.34
CA THR A 94 -20.79 -18.81 -4.72
C THR A 94 -21.75 -18.31 -3.65
N THR A 95 -21.27 -18.17 -2.40
CA THR A 95 -22.08 -17.75 -1.25
C THR A 95 -21.42 -16.61 -0.49
N ILE A 96 -22.24 -15.72 0.08
CA ILE A 96 -21.77 -14.58 0.87
C ILE A 96 -20.88 -15.04 2.04
N ALA A 97 -21.25 -16.14 2.70
CA ALA A 97 -20.47 -16.66 3.83
C ALA A 97 -19.04 -17.05 3.40
N LEU A 98 -18.90 -17.74 2.25
CA LEU A 98 -17.60 -18.11 1.71
C LEU A 98 -16.79 -16.88 1.29
N ILE A 99 -17.43 -15.89 0.67
CA ILE A 99 -16.81 -14.62 0.31
C ILE A 99 -16.23 -13.94 1.55
N LEU A 100 -17.01 -13.78 2.62
CA LEU A 100 -16.56 -13.14 3.86
C LEU A 100 -15.38 -13.88 4.49
N ILE A 101 -15.43 -15.22 4.56
CA ILE A 101 -14.33 -16.03 5.07
C ILE A 101 -13.06 -15.83 4.26
N LEU A 102 -13.13 -15.94 2.93
CA LEU A 102 -11.99 -15.75 2.04
C LEU A 102 -11.42 -14.33 2.15
N ARG A 103 -12.26 -13.30 2.28
CA ARG A 103 -11.81 -11.91 2.44
C ARG A 103 -11.07 -11.69 3.76
N VAL A 104 -11.53 -12.27 4.88
CA VAL A 104 -10.82 -12.21 6.17
C VAL A 104 -9.47 -12.91 6.06
N LEU A 105 -9.45 -14.16 5.56
CA LEU A 105 -8.22 -14.94 5.40
C LEU A 105 -7.23 -14.24 4.45
N HIS A 106 -7.71 -13.66 3.35
CA HIS A 106 -6.90 -12.89 2.43
C HIS A 106 -6.29 -11.66 3.13
N GLY A 107 -7.07 -10.91 3.94
CA GLY A 107 -6.55 -9.78 4.71
C GLY A 107 -5.46 -10.19 5.71
N ILE A 108 -5.68 -11.31 6.41
CA ILE A 108 -4.69 -11.89 7.34
C ILE A 108 -3.38 -12.21 6.59
N ASP A 109 -3.47 -12.97 5.52
CA ASP A 109 -2.30 -13.41 4.76
C ASP A 109 -1.60 -12.26 4.02
N TRP A 110 -2.37 -11.32 3.47
CA TRP A 110 -1.84 -10.09 2.88
C TRP A 110 -0.91 -9.32 3.82
N SER A 111 -1.23 -9.32 5.12
CA SER A 111 -0.38 -8.69 6.13
C SER A 111 1.00 -9.31 6.19
N PHE A 112 1.09 -10.63 6.11
CA PHE A 112 2.37 -11.34 6.07
C PHE A 112 3.09 -11.14 4.75
N ALA A 113 2.42 -11.32 3.62
CA ALA A 113 3.02 -11.22 2.29
C ALA A 113 3.58 -9.82 2.01
N SER A 114 2.79 -8.77 2.22
CA SER A 114 3.20 -7.39 1.95
C SER A 114 4.24 -6.87 2.95
N THR A 115 4.13 -7.23 4.23
CA THR A 115 5.15 -6.85 5.23
C THR A 115 6.46 -7.58 4.97
N SER A 116 6.41 -8.86 4.58
CA SER A 116 7.59 -9.68 4.28
C SER A 116 8.38 -9.12 3.10
N THR A 117 7.75 -8.82 1.96
CA THR A 117 8.44 -8.24 0.81
C THR A 117 9.02 -6.87 1.09
N SER A 118 8.28 -6.03 1.82
CA SER A 118 8.76 -4.71 2.22
C SER A 118 9.95 -4.78 3.19
N THR A 119 9.91 -5.72 4.14
CA THR A 119 11.02 -5.94 5.09
C THR A 119 12.26 -6.47 4.39
N ILE A 120 12.11 -7.47 3.50
CA ILE A 120 13.22 -8.02 2.70
C ILE A 120 13.85 -6.91 1.84
N ALA A 121 13.04 -6.06 1.21
CA ALA A 121 13.54 -4.92 0.45
C ALA A 121 14.33 -3.95 1.34
N THR A 122 13.81 -3.64 2.53
CA THR A 122 14.47 -2.76 3.51
C THR A 122 15.80 -3.32 3.99
N ASP A 123 15.88 -4.63 4.23
CA ASP A 123 17.12 -5.31 4.64
C ASP A 123 18.23 -5.21 3.58
N ILE A 124 17.87 -5.16 2.30
CA ILE A 124 18.81 -5.12 1.16
C ILE A 124 19.27 -3.69 0.85
N ILE A 125 18.43 -2.71 1.10
CA ILE A 125 18.70 -1.30 0.78
C ILE A 125 19.81 -0.77 1.69
N PRO A 126 20.91 -0.20 1.12
CA PRO A 126 21.94 0.45 1.93
C PRO A 126 21.36 1.60 2.74
N ARG A 127 21.73 1.74 4.03
CA ARG A 127 21.15 2.74 4.93
C ARG A 127 21.25 4.17 4.40
N HIS A 128 22.34 4.53 3.73
CA HIS A 128 22.54 5.87 3.15
C HIS A 128 21.67 6.12 1.90
N LEU A 129 21.01 5.07 1.35
CA LEU A 129 20.11 5.14 0.21
C LEU A 129 18.68 4.71 0.56
N THR A 130 18.29 4.78 1.85
CA THR A 130 16.98 4.30 2.31
C THR A 130 15.83 4.98 1.57
N GLY A 131 15.87 6.30 1.45
CA GLY A 131 14.84 7.04 0.72
C GLY A 131 14.76 6.66 -0.76
N THR A 132 15.91 6.65 -1.44
CA THR A 132 16.01 6.24 -2.86
C THR A 132 15.55 4.79 -3.05
N GLY A 133 16.02 3.88 -2.20
CA GLY A 133 15.68 2.46 -2.29
C GLY A 133 14.19 2.19 -2.09
N ILE A 134 13.57 2.77 -1.07
CA ILE A 134 12.12 2.62 -0.80
C ILE A 134 11.30 3.29 -1.90
N GLY A 135 11.74 4.45 -2.42
CA GLY A 135 11.07 5.11 -3.54
C GLY A 135 11.03 4.23 -4.79
N ILE A 136 12.18 3.68 -5.19
CA ILE A 136 12.30 2.79 -6.35
C ILE A 136 11.54 1.47 -6.11
N PHE A 137 11.65 0.87 -4.92
CA PHE A 137 10.87 -0.33 -4.56
C PHE A 137 9.37 -0.06 -4.68
N GLY A 138 8.90 1.09 -4.20
CA GLY A 138 7.52 1.51 -4.31
C GLY A 138 7.00 1.72 -5.74
N MET A 139 7.90 1.94 -6.73
CA MET A 139 7.50 2.03 -8.14
C MET A 139 6.91 0.71 -8.65
N SER A 140 7.35 -0.45 -8.14
CA SER A 140 6.77 -1.76 -8.50
C SER A 140 5.29 -1.84 -8.14
N MET A 141 4.92 -1.37 -6.94
CA MET A 141 3.52 -1.27 -6.51
C MET A 141 2.71 -0.29 -7.37
N SER A 142 3.30 0.87 -7.71
CA SER A 142 2.63 1.89 -8.51
C SER A 142 2.37 1.42 -9.94
N LEU A 143 3.34 0.71 -10.53
CA LEU A 143 3.19 0.13 -11.86
C LEU A 143 2.10 -0.95 -11.87
N ALA A 144 2.05 -1.78 -10.83
CA ALA A 144 0.99 -2.77 -10.67
C ALA A 144 -0.39 -2.09 -10.58
N LEU A 145 -0.52 -1.02 -9.78
CA LEU A 145 -1.76 -0.25 -9.66
C LEU A 145 -2.19 0.40 -10.99
N ALA A 146 -1.24 0.83 -11.83
CA ALA A 146 -1.54 1.43 -13.13
C ALA A 146 -2.06 0.41 -14.15
N VAL A 147 -1.56 -0.85 -14.10
CA VAL A 147 -1.82 -1.88 -15.12
C VAL A 147 -2.96 -2.82 -14.69
N ALA A 148 -3.01 -3.22 -13.43
CA ALA A 148 -3.86 -4.30 -12.95
C ALA A 148 -5.36 -4.09 -13.18
N PRO A 149 -5.96 -2.89 -12.92
CA PRO A 149 -7.40 -2.71 -13.10
C PRO A 149 -7.84 -2.89 -14.56
N ALA A 150 -7.09 -2.31 -15.51
CA ALA A 150 -7.39 -2.45 -16.92
C ALA A 150 -7.27 -3.91 -17.40
N LEU A 151 -6.18 -4.59 -16.99
CA LEU A 151 -5.96 -6.00 -17.29
C LEU A 151 -7.06 -6.89 -16.71
N ALA A 152 -7.52 -6.59 -15.49
CA ALA A 152 -8.57 -7.36 -14.83
C ALA A 152 -9.92 -7.27 -15.57
N VAL A 153 -10.33 -6.05 -15.95
CA VAL A 153 -11.59 -5.84 -16.69
C VAL A 153 -11.53 -6.54 -18.05
N GLU A 154 -10.45 -6.35 -18.81
CA GLU A 154 -10.28 -6.99 -20.12
C GLU A 154 -10.31 -8.53 -20.03
N LEU A 155 -9.68 -9.11 -19.01
CA LEU A 155 -9.72 -10.56 -18.77
C LEU A 155 -11.10 -11.03 -18.32
N MET A 156 -11.82 -10.27 -17.50
CA MET A 156 -13.19 -10.61 -17.10
C MET A 156 -14.11 -10.65 -18.32
N ASP A 157 -14.03 -9.64 -19.19
CA ASP A 157 -14.86 -9.56 -20.40
C ASP A 157 -14.49 -10.65 -21.42
N GLY A 158 -13.19 -11.01 -21.54
CA GLY A 158 -12.71 -11.97 -22.52
C GLY A 158 -12.83 -13.43 -22.10
N VAL A 159 -12.49 -13.77 -20.86
CA VAL A 159 -12.38 -15.17 -20.39
C VAL A 159 -13.19 -15.46 -19.11
N GLY A 160 -13.87 -14.45 -18.56
CA GLY A 160 -14.71 -14.56 -17.37
C GLY A 160 -13.92 -14.46 -16.04
N PHE A 161 -14.67 -14.21 -14.93
CA PHE A 161 -14.12 -13.98 -13.61
C PHE A 161 -13.21 -15.12 -13.11
N ALA A 162 -13.67 -16.39 -13.22
CA ALA A 162 -12.90 -17.53 -12.73
C ALA A 162 -11.51 -17.65 -13.40
N ASN A 163 -11.45 -17.51 -14.72
CA ASN A 163 -10.17 -17.58 -15.44
C ASN A 163 -9.29 -16.37 -15.15
N MET A 164 -9.85 -15.18 -14.99
CA MET A 164 -9.10 -14.00 -14.54
C MET A 164 -8.46 -14.26 -13.16
N ILE A 165 -9.20 -14.86 -12.21
CA ILE A 165 -8.67 -15.27 -10.90
C ILE A 165 -7.54 -16.30 -11.03
N HIS A 166 -7.67 -17.30 -11.92
CA HIS A 166 -6.62 -18.28 -12.16
C HIS A 166 -5.34 -17.61 -12.69
N ILE A 167 -5.47 -16.65 -13.62
CA ILE A 167 -4.34 -15.86 -14.12
C ILE A 167 -3.71 -15.02 -13.00
N SER A 168 -4.54 -14.38 -12.17
CA SER A 168 -4.08 -13.63 -10.99
C SER A 168 -3.30 -14.52 -10.01
N SER A 169 -3.79 -15.73 -9.72
CA SER A 169 -3.09 -16.72 -8.90
C SER A 169 -1.78 -17.19 -9.55
N ALA A 170 -1.75 -17.37 -10.89
CA ALA A 170 -0.54 -17.75 -11.62
C ALA A 170 0.59 -16.71 -11.46
N PHE A 171 0.27 -15.40 -11.40
CA PHE A 171 1.29 -14.38 -11.10
C PHE A 171 1.94 -14.60 -9.73
N LEU A 172 1.18 -15.06 -8.72
CA LEU A 172 1.73 -15.39 -7.40
C LEU A 172 2.60 -16.64 -7.43
N VAL A 173 2.24 -17.64 -8.23
CA VAL A 173 3.07 -18.84 -8.46
C VAL A 173 4.40 -18.43 -9.12
N VAL A 174 4.38 -17.51 -10.09
CA VAL A 174 5.61 -16.96 -10.68
C VAL A 174 6.43 -16.19 -9.65
N ALA A 175 5.79 -15.38 -8.80
CA ALA A 175 6.45 -14.67 -7.70
C ALA A 175 7.10 -15.65 -6.71
N LEU A 176 6.41 -16.74 -6.37
CA LEU A 176 6.93 -17.83 -5.55
C LEU A 176 8.14 -18.50 -6.20
N ALA A 177 8.07 -18.80 -7.48
CA ALA A 177 9.18 -19.39 -8.24
C ALA A 177 10.41 -18.46 -8.25
N LEU A 178 10.23 -17.16 -8.46
CA LEU A 178 11.31 -16.18 -8.33
C LEU A 178 11.90 -16.16 -6.91
N GLY A 179 11.08 -16.35 -5.88
CA GLY A 179 11.51 -16.45 -4.49
C GLY A 179 12.48 -17.61 -4.24
N PHE A 180 12.36 -18.75 -4.94
CA PHE A 180 13.32 -19.86 -4.81
C PHE A 180 14.71 -19.51 -5.32
N PHE A 181 14.81 -18.62 -6.31
CA PHE A 181 16.09 -18.13 -6.82
C PHE A 181 16.64 -16.93 -6.05
N PHE A 182 15.88 -16.40 -5.07
CA PHE A 182 16.32 -15.28 -4.27
C PHE A 182 17.38 -15.73 -3.25
N PRO A 183 18.54 -15.06 -3.18
CA PRO A 183 19.66 -15.48 -2.34
C PRO A 183 19.48 -15.04 -0.88
N PHE A 184 18.47 -15.56 -0.16
CA PHE A 184 18.17 -15.20 1.23
C PHE A 184 19.39 -15.28 2.14
N ASP A 185 20.16 -16.37 2.04
CA ASP A 185 21.29 -16.65 2.96
C ASP A 185 22.50 -15.73 2.77
N ARG A 186 22.63 -15.13 1.57
CA ARG A 186 23.77 -14.25 1.22
C ARG A 186 23.42 -12.77 1.38
N THR A 187 22.16 -12.44 1.38
CA THR A 187 21.69 -11.07 1.23
C THR A 187 21.16 -10.48 2.53
N LEU A 188 20.57 -11.33 3.36
CA LEU A 188 20.04 -10.91 4.66
C LEU A 188 21.14 -11.11 5.70
N GLN A 189 21.47 -10.06 6.46
CA GLN A 189 22.44 -10.17 7.55
C GLN A 189 21.91 -11.14 8.59
N HIS A 190 22.56 -12.28 8.72
CA HIS A 190 22.18 -13.31 9.68
C HIS A 190 22.68 -12.94 11.08
N GLU A 191 21.77 -12.68 11.98
CA GLU A 191 22.04 -13.00 13.39
C GLU A 191 22.13 -14.52 13.52
N THR A 192 23.15 -14.99 14.22
CA THR A 192 23.28 -16.43 14.48
C THR A 192 22.08 -16.93 15.30
N PRO A 193 21.67 -18.22 15.17
CA PRO A 193 20.58 -18.78 15.94
C PRO A 193 20.72 -18.60 17.46
N VAL A 194 21.94 -18.48 17.96
CA VAL A 194 22.28 -18.28 19.36
C VAL A 194 21.93 -16.84 19.83
N GLU A 195 22.15 -15.84 18.99
CA GLU A 195 21.77 -14.46 19.31
C GLU A 195 20.26 -14.23 19.28
N ARG A 196 19.54 -14.98 18.43
CA ARG A 196 18.06 -14.98 18.39
C ARG A 196 17.42 -15.56 19.66
N GLN A 197 18.01 -16.61 20.25
CA GLN A 197 17.47 -17.25 21.47
C GLN A 197 17.68 -16.42 22.73
N SER A 198 18.65 -15.53 22.79
CA SER A 198 18.95 -14.73 23.97
C SER A 198 18.01 -13.53 24.17
N LYS A 199 17.30 -13.10 23.13
CA LYS A 199 16.30 -12.00 23.23
C LYS A 199 14.98 -12.58 23.74
N LYS A 200 14.76 -12.60 25.07
CA LYS A 200 13.46 -12.88 25.69
C LYS A 200 12.39 -12.01 25.04
N ARG A 201 11.39 -12.65 24.44
CA ARG A 201 10.21 -12.02 23.84
C ARG A 201 9.50 -11.15 24.87
N ASN A 202 9.67 -9.86 24.79
CA ASN A 202 8.94 -8.92 25.62
C ASN A 202 7.65 -8.56 24.86
N LYS A 203 6.47 -8.80 25.43
CA LYS A 203 5.15 -8.49 24.82
C LYS A 203 5.01 -7.03 24.36
N ARG A 204 5.93 -6.15 24.76
CA ARG A 204 5.99 -4.73 24.38
C ARG A 204 6.65 -4.46 23.01
N ASP A 205 7.22 -5.48 22.36
CA ASP A 205 8.07 -5.32 21.18
C ASP A 205 7.35 -5.54 19.84
N ILE A 206 6.01 -5.68 19.86
CA ILE A 206 5.19 -5.87 18.66
C ILE A 206 5.19 -4.60 17.76
N PHE A 207 5.23 -3.42 18.38
CA PHE A 207 5.26 -2.14 17.68
C PHE A 207 6.67 -1.51 17.73
N GLU A 208 7.09 -0.94 16.62
CA GLU A 208 8.31 -0.13 16.60
C GLU A 208 7.99 1.34 16.89
N LYS A 209 8.51 1.86 17.99
CA LYS A 209 8.21 3.24 18.46
C LYS A 209 8.59 4.31 17.45
N SER A 210 9.70 4.13 16.74
CA SER A 210 10.17 5.07 15.71
C SER A 210 9.23 5.14 14.51
N ALA A 211 8.45 4.10 14.26
CA ALA A 211 7.50 4.00 13.16
C ALA A 211 6.07 4.49 13.52
N VAL A 212 5.77 4.74 14.80
CA VAL A 212 4.40 5.13 15.23
C VAL A 212 3.97 6.46 14.63
N LEU A 213 4.81 7.49 14.71
CA LEU A 213 4.47 8.81 14.16
C LEU A 213 4.31 8.77 12.63
N PRO A 214 5.24 8.17 11.85
CA PRO A 214 5.02 7.94 10.42
C PRO A 214 3.73 7.18 10.10
N ALA A 215 3.38 6.16 10.91
CA ALA A 215 2.15 5.39 10.74
C ALA A 215 0.90 6.25 10.95
N VAL A 216 0.88 7.08 12.00
CA VAL A 216 -0.25 8.00 12.28
C VAL A 216 -0.41 9.02 11.16
N ILE A 217 0.67 9.65 10.72
CA ILE A 217 0.66 10.59 9.60
C ILE A 217 0.14 9.89 8.33
N MET A 218 0.64 8.69 8.06
CA MET A 218 0.21 7.91 6.91
C MET A 218 -1.26 7.51 7.00
N GLY A 219 -1.79 7.22 8.19
CA GLY A 219 -3.20 6.95 8.43
C GLY A 219 -4.09 8.11 7.99
N PHE A 220 -3.75 9.35 8.33
CA PHE A 220 -4.48 10.53 7.85
C PHE A 220 -4.38 10.72 6.33
N ILE A 221 -3.22 10.44 5.74
CA ILE A 221 -2.99 10.52 4.29
C ILE A 221 -3.82 9.47 3.57
N THR A 222 -3.79 8.22 4.01
CA THR A 222 -4.52 7.12 3.36
C THR A 222 -6.02 7.20 3.56
N LEU A 223 -6.49 7.85 4.61
CA LEU A 223 -7.91 8.16 4.80
C LEU A 223 -8.43 9.01 3.63
N THR A 224 -7.70 10.06 3.25
CA THR A 224 -8.10 10.87 2.09
C THR A 224 -7.89 10.14 0.76
N MET A 225 -6.85 9.30 0.66
CA MET A 225 -6.60 8.48 -0.53
C MET A 225 -7.76 7.51 -0.79
N SER A 226 -8.25 6.84 0.24
CA SER A 226 -9.38 5.92 0.13
C SER A 226 -10.64 6.62 -0.39
N ALA A 227 -10.93 7.83 0.12
CA ALA A 227 -12.04 8.65 -0.36
C ALA A 227 -11.89 9.01 -1.85
N VAL A 228 -10.69 9.44 -2.27
CA VAL A 228 -10.42 9.80 -3.66
C VAL A 228 -10.56 8.59 -4.57
N THR A 229 -9.91 7.48 -4.23
CA THR A 229 -9.90 6.30 -5.11
C THR A 229 -11.26 5.61 -5.20
N THR A 230 -12.10 5.69 -4.16
CA THR A 230 -13.42 5.06 -4.15
C THR A 230 -14.48 5.92 -4.83
N TYR A 231 -14.47 7.22 -4.57
CA TYR A 231 -15.61 8.07 -4.92
C TYR A 231 -15.40 9.02 -6.12
N VAL A 232 -14.18 9.18 -6.63
CA VAL A 232 -13.95 10.00 -7.84
C VAL A 232 -14.70 9.48 -9.07
N PRO A 233 -14.78 8.17 -9.36
CA PRO A 233 -15.57 7.68 -10.49
C PRO A 233 -17.04 8.07 -10.37
N LEU A 234 -17.63 7.85 -9.21
CA LEU A 234 -19.04 8.17 -8.95
C LEU A 234 -19.28 9.69 -9.01
N TYR A 235 -18.40 10.49 -8.42
CA TYR A 235 -18.49 11.94 -8.49
C TYR A 235 -18.41 12.45 -9.92
N GLY A 236 -17.52 11.91 -10.73
CA GLY A 236 -17.41 12.28 -12.15
C GLY A 236 -18.65 11.91 -12.96
N THR A 237 -19.33 10.81 -12.66
CA THR A 237 -20.62 10.48 -13.30
C THR A 237 -21.72 11.46 -12.91
N THR A 238 -21.81 11.88 -11.64
CA THR A 238 -22.79 12.90 -11.19
C THR A 238 -22.56 14.27 -11.84
N LEU A 239 -21.33 14.57 -12.25
CA LEU A 239 -20.98 15.80 -12.98
C LEU A 239 -21.13 15.67 -14.51
N GLY A 240 -21.48 14.47 -15.02
CA GLY A 240 -21.57 14.22 -16.46
C GLY A 240 -20.21 14.27 -17.19
N LEU A 241 -19.11 14.03 -16.50
CA LEU A 241 -17.74 14.17 -17.03
C LEU A 241 -17.28 12.89 -17.74
N GLY A 242 -17.80 12.51 -18.83
CA GLY A 242 -17.29 11.45 -19.72
C GLY A 242 -16.58 10.26 -19.02
N ASN A 243 -15.50 9.74 -19.60
CA ASN A 243 -14.76 8.62 -19.03
C ASN A 243 -13.84 9.05 -17.88
N THR A 244 -14.32 8.94 -16.65
CA THR A 244 -13.58 9.28 -15.43
C THR A 244 -12.46 8.28 -15.09
N GLY A 245 -12.40 7.14 -15.77
CA GLY A 245 -11.31 6.16 -15.62
C GLY A 245 -9.94 6.74 -15.93
N TYR A 246 -9.85 7.74 -16.82
CA TYR A 246 -8.60 8.47 -17.10
C TYR A 246 -8.00 9.14 -15.87
N PHE A 247 -8.80 9.45 -14.84
CA PHE A 247 -8.29 9.96 -13.57
C PHE A 247 -7.21 9.05 -12.98
N PHE A 248 -7.47 7.73 -12.95
CA PHE A 248 -6.52 6.78 -12.35
C PHE A 248 -5.24 6.64 -13.18
N THR A 249 -5.34 6.74 -14.49
CA THR A 249 -4.15 6.75 -15.36
C THR A 249 -3.28 7.97 -15.07
N ILE A 250 -3.86 9.15 -15.00
CA ILE A 250 -3.15 10.40 -14.73
C ILE A 250 -2.62 10.42 -13.28
N TYR A 251 -3.40 9.93 -12.32
CA TYR A 251 -2.98 9.69 -10.93
C TYR A 251 -1.73 8.79 -10.87
N ALA A 252 -1.74 7.65 -11.58
CA ALA A 252 -0.62 6.72 -11.62
C ALA A 252 0.63 7.34 -12.26
N ILE A 253 0.47 8.16 -13.32
CA ILE A 253 1.58 8.90 -13.93
C ILE A 253 2.22 9.85 -12.90
N GLY A 254 1.42 10.67 -12.21
CA GLY A 254 1.92 11.58 -11.18
C GLY A 254 2.66 10.84 -10.07
N LEU A 255 2.10 9.73 -9.60
CA LEU A 255 2.66 8.88 -8.57
C LEU A 255 4.00 8.26 -8.99
N LEU A 256 4.09 7.72 -10.21
CA LEU A 256 5.32 7.12 -10.75
C LEU A 256 6.42 8.17 -10.94
N LEU A 257 6.07 9.33 -11.53
CA LEU A 257 7.03 10.42 -11.75
C LEU A 257 7.66 10.88 -10.44
N VAL A 258 6.85 11.15 -9.41
CA VAL A 258 7.40 11.61 -8.13
C VAL A 258 8.23 10.53 -7.46
N ARG A 259 7.82 9.26 -7.50
CA ARG A 259 8.61 8.17 -6.92
C ARG A 259 9.99 7.99 -7.53
N ALA A 260 10.16 8.32 -8.80
CA ALA A 260 11.48 8.28 -9.45
C ALA A 260 12.49 9.26 -8.83
N PHE A 261 12.04 10.38 -8.28
CA PHE A 261 12.90 11.46 -7.78
C PHE A 261 12.85 11.66 -6.27
N ILE A 262 11.70 11.38 -5.63
CA ILE A 262 11.48 11.71 -4.22
C ILE A 262 12.45 11.01 -3.29
N GLY A 263 12.82 9.76 -3.59
CA GLY A 263 13.76 9.01 -2.78
C GLY A 263 15.13 9.68 -2.69
N HIS A 264 15.65 10.15 -3.83
CA HIS A 264 16.90 10.90 -3.84
C HIS A 264 16.77 12.26 -3.13
N ALA A 265 15.61 12.90 -3.24
CA ALA A 265 15.33 14.13 -2.51
C ALA A 265 15.28 13.90 -0.98
N ILE A 266 14.73 12.76 -0.52
CA ILE A 266 14.72 12.38 0.91
C ILE A 266 16.16 12.24 1.43
N ASP A 267 17.01 11.51 0.70
CA ASP A 267 18.39 11.26 1.09
C ASP A 267 19.24 12.56 1.12
N ARG A 268 18.92 13.54 0.26
CA ARG A 268 19.65 14.81 0.13
C ARG A 268 19.12 15.93 1.00
N PHE A 269 17.80 16.11 1.08
CA PHE A 269 17.15 17.26 1.71
C PHE A 269 16.42 16.90 3.00
N GLY A 270 16.27 15.61 3.29
CA GLY A 270 15.59 15.09 4.47
C GLY A 270 14.08 15.01 4.35
N VAL A 271 13.48 14.43 5.38
CA VAL A 271 12.06 14.03 5.43
C VAL A 271 11.11 15.22 5.36
N ILE A 272 11.35 16.29 6.14
CA ILE A 272 10.43 17.43 6.21
C ILE A 272 10.36 18.17 4.87
N ALA A 273 11.52 18.45 4.27
CA ALA A 273 11.61 19.18 3.01
C ALA A 273 10.94 18.44 1.84
N THR A 274 10.80 17.13 1.92
CA THR A 274 10.15 16.31 0.89
C THR A 274 8.67 16.04 1.18
N THR A 275 8.30 15.92 2.47
CA THR A 275 6.90 15.67 2.85
C THR A 275 6.01 16.90 2.64
N LEU A 276 6.49 18.10 3.01
CA LEU A 276 5.66 19.31 2.92
C LEU A 276 5.17 19.61 1.50
N PRO A 277 6.02 19.63 0.44
CA PRO A 277 5.54 19.80 -0.94
C PRO A 277 4.54 18.73 -1.35
N SER A 278 4.74 17.47 -0.91
CA SER A 278 3.83 16.36 -1.19
C SER A 278 2.44 16.62 -0.60
N LEU A 279 2.37 17.09 0.65
CA LEU A 279 1.09 17.44 1.30
C LEU A 279 0.44 18.67 0.65
N VAL A 280 1.20 19.65 0.19
CA VAL A 280 0.69 20.81 -0.57
C VAL A 280 0.04 20.35 -1.89
N PHE A 281 0.67 19.41 -2.61
CA PHE A 281 0.08 18.84 -3.83
C PHE A 281 -1.23 18.11 -3.54
N MET A 282 -1.30 17.33 -2.45
CA MET A 282 -2.53 16.65 -2.04
C MET A 282 -3.62 17.66 -1.66
N LEU A 283 -3.27 18.72 -0.95
CA LEU A 283 -4.20 19.78 -0.55
C LEU A 283 -4.77 20.51 -1.78
N ALA A 284 -3.91 20.90 -2.72
CA ALA A 284 -4.33 21.50 -3.99
C ALA A 284 -5.23 20.56 -4.79
N ALA A 285 -4.92 19.27 -4.83
CA ALA A 285 -5.72 18.25 -5.50
C ALA A 285 -7.12 18.15 -4.91
N MET A 286 -7.24 18.10 -3.56
CA MET A 286 -8.54 18.03 -2.89
C MET A 286 -9.39 19.26 -3.13
N LEU A 287 -8.78 20.46 -3.17
CA LEU A 287 -9.48 21.69 -3.54
C LEU A 287 -9.96 21.63 -4.99
N LEU A 288 -9.11 21.20 -5.93
CA LEU A 288 -9.51 21.03 -7.33
C LEU A 288 -10.64 20.02 -7.49
N LEU A 289 -10.61 18.89 -6.74
CA LEU A 289 -11.71 17.92 -6.72
C LEU A 289 -13.01 18.55 -6.22
N ALA A 290 -12.98 19.29 -5.11
CA ALA A 290 -14.16 19.91 -4.53
C ALA A 290 -14.84 20.91 -5.49
N PHE A 291 -14.06 21.55 -6.37
CA PHE A 291 -14.54 22.54 -7.33
C PHE A 291 -14.49 22.07 -8.79
N ALA A 292 -14.32 20.75 -9.02
CA ALA A 292 -14.26 20.19 -10.36
C ALA A 292 -15.57 20.46 -11.15
N GLN A 293 -15.44 21.04 -12.34
CA GLN A 293 -16.55 21.36 -13.25
C GLN A 293 -16.37 20.72 -14.62
N ASN A 294 -15.19 20.21 -14.91
CA ASN A 294 -14.84 19.62 -16.19
C ASN A 294 -13.78 18.53 -16.04
N LEU A 295 -13.65 17.71 -17.08
CA LEU A 295 -12.70 16.60 -17.10
C LEU A 295 -11.23 17.05 -16.91
N PRO A 296 -10.72 18.12 -17.55
CA PRO A 296 -9.35 18.59 -17.31
C PRO A 296 -9.04 18.92 -15.85
N MET A 297 -9.96 19.56 -15.10
CA MET A 297 -9.78 19.82 -13.67
C MET A 297 -9.71 18.52 -12.87
N LEU A 298 -10.58 17.56 -13.20
CA LEU A 298 -10.58 16.25 -12.58
C LEU A 298 -9.25 15.54 -12.83
N LEU A 299 -8.75 15.54 -14.05
CA LEU A 299 -7.48 14.90 -14.41
C LEU A 299 -6.27 15.59 -13.74
N LEU A 300 -6.26 16.93 -13.71
CA LEU A 300 -5.21 17.70 -13.03
C LEU A 300 -5.18 17.38 -11.53
N SER A 301 -6.37 17.26 -10.90
CA SER A 301 -6.44 16.84 -9.50
C SER A 301 -5.87 15.45 -9.30
N GLY A 302 -6.12 14.51 -10.23
CA GLY A 302 -5.53 13.17 -10.23
C GLY A 302 -4.00 13.20 -10.28
N PHE A 303 -3.43 14.00 -11.17
CA PHE A 303 -1.98 14.16 -11.28
C PHE A 303 -1.37 14.71 -9.98
N LEU A 304 -1.94 15.79 -9.44
CA LEU A 304 -1.44 16.39 -8.20
C LEU A 304 -1.61 15.45 -7.01
N TYR A 305 -2.76 14.78 -6.91
CA TYR A 305 -2.99 13.84 -5.81
C TYR A 305 -2.03 12.65 -5.86
N GLY A 306 -1.85 12.04 -7.04
CA GLY A 306 -0.91 10.94 -7.25
C GLY A 306 0.53 11.34 -6.93
N SER A 307 0.95 12.53 -7.39
CA SER A 307 2.27 13.09 -7.09
C SER A 307 2.48 13.32 -5.59
N GLY A 308 1.51 13.94 -4.93
CA GLY A 308 1.56 14.19 -3.48
C GLY A 308 1.55 12.89 -2.67
N PHE A 309 0.65 11.97 -2.99
CA PHE A 309 0.55 10.68 -2.31
C PHE A 309 1.82 9.84 -2.46
N GLY A 310 2.36 9.75 -3.70
CA GLY A 310 3.60 9.01 -3.97
C GLY A 310 4.79 9.53 -3.16
N GLY A 311 4.92 10.85 -3.04
CA GLY A 311 5.96 11.48 -2.24
C GLY A 311 5.76 11.26 -0.75
N ALA A 312 4.58 11.53 -0.23
CA ALA A 312 4.27 11.40 1.19
C ALA A 312 4.40 9.95 1.68
N GLN A 313 3.88 8.97 0.92
CA GLN A 313 4.00 7.55 1.27
C GLN A 313 5.47 7.10 1.31
N THR A 314 6.25 7.42 0.28
CA THR A 314 7.68 7.06 0.23
C THR A 314 8.43 7.66 1.41
N THR A 315 8.15 8.93 1.73
CA THR A 315 8.83 9.64 2.82
C THR A 315 8.45 9.05 4.19
N MET A 316 7.17 8.78 4.45
CA MET A 316 6.73 8.21 5.72
C MET A 316 7.22 6.77 5.90
N GLN A 317 7.24 5.96 4.84
CA GLN A 317 7.79 4.61 4.88
C GLN A 317 9.30 4.64 5.13
N SER A 318 10.04 5.53 4.47
CA SER A 318 11.48 5.71 4.71
C SER A 318 11.74 6.12 6.15
N LEU A 319 11.00 7.09 6.69
CA LEU A 319 11.13 7.55 8.07
C LEU A 319 10.87 6.43 9.08
N SER A 320 9.93 5.54 8.80
CA SER A 320 9.59 4.44 9.70
C SER A 320 10.74 3.47 9.92
N VAL A 321 11.60 3.28 8.91
CA VAL A 321 12.72 2.33 8.96
C VAL A 321 14.08 3.00 9.22
N MET A 322 14.26 4.28 8.84
CA MET A 322 15.55 5.00 9.01
C MET A 322 16.00 5.06 10.48
N ASN A 323 15.07 5.21 11.41
CA ASN A 323 15.32 5.30 12.84
C ASN A 323 15.15 3.96 13.58
N ALA A 324 14.76 2.91 12.89
CA ALA A 324 14.59 1.58 13.47
C ALA A 324 15.92 0.80 13.45
N PRO A 325 16.20 -0.04 14.47
CA PRO A 325 17.26 -1.02 14.41
C PRO A 325 17.01 -2.02 13.27
N SER A 326 18.06 -2.55 12.64
CA SER A 326 17.92 -3.53 11.53
C SER A 326 17.14 -4.77 11.91
N GLU A 327 17.29 -5.22 13.15
CA GLU A 327 16.61 -6.38 13.71
C GLU A 327 15.10 -6.17 13.86
N ARG A 328 14.64 -4.91 13.77
CA ARG A 328 13.25 -4.50 13.96
C ARG A 328 12.59 -3.91 12.71
N PHE A 329 13.19 -4.13 11.53
CA PHE A 329 12.60 -3.64 10.27
C PHE A 329 11.23 -4.27 9.96
N GLY A 330 11.00 -5.53 10.38
CA GLY A 330 9.69 -6.15 10.29
C GLY A 330 8.64 -5.43 11.13
N ALA A 331 8.94 -5.18 12.41
CA ALA A 331 8.07 -4.43 13.31
C ALA A 331 7.85 -2.98 12.82
N ALA A 332 8.88 -2.33 12.27
CA ALA A 332 8.77 -0.97 11.73
C ALA A 332 7.84 -0.91 10.51
N ASN A 333 8.03 -1.80 9.53
CA ASN A 333 7.14 -1.90 8.37
C ASN A 333 5.72 -2.32 8.79
N GLY A 334 5.58 -3.31 9.69
CA GLY A 334 4.29 -3.72 10.24
C GLY A 334 3.53 -2.56 10.89
N THR A 335 4.22 -1.77 11.74
CA THR A 335 3.64 -0.58 12.40
C THR A 335 3.22 0.47 11.38
N PHE A 336 4.05 0.73 10.36
CA PHE A 336 3.71 1.67 9.27
C PHE A 336 2.45 1.25 8.52
N PHE A 337 2.34 -0.03 8.14
CA PHE A 337 1.19 -0.53 7.40
C PHE A 337 -0.11 -0.60 8.23
N ILE A 338 -0.05 -0.64 9.56
CA ILE A 338 -1.24 -0.49 10.41
C ILE A 338 -1.88 0.88 10.17
N GLY A 339 -1.09 1.96 10.23
CA GLY A 339 -1.60 3.29 9.93
C GLY A 339 -2.17 3.38 8.51
N PHE A 340 -1.47 2.79 7.55
CA PHE A 340 -1.90 2.73 6.15
C PHE A 340 -3.27 2.05 5.99
N ASP A 341 -3.44 0.86 6.54
CA ASP A 341 -4.66 0.07 6.41
C ASP A 341 -5.83 0.69 7.19
N LEU A 342 -5.58 1.20 8.42
CA LEU A 342 -6.59 1.92 9.21
C LEU A 342 -7.13 3.14 8.46
N GLY A 343 -6.23 3.92 7.85
CA GLY A 343 -6.64 5.07 7.05
C GLY A 343 -7.53 4.67 5.88
N ILE A 344 -7.20 3.59 5.15
CA ILE A 344 -8.04 3.08 4.06
C ILE A 344 -9.42 2.67 4.58
N GLY A 345 -9.48 1.86 5.64
CA GLY A 345 -10.75 1.34 6.16
C GLY A 345 -11.67 2.46 6.65
N PHE A 346 -11.16 3.35 7.50
CA PHE A 346 -11.95 4.48 8.01
C PHE A 346 -12.27 5.51 6.92
N GLY A 347 -11.38 5.72 5.97
CA GLY A 347 -11.54 6.70 4.91
C GLY A 347 -12.72 6.41 3.98
N ALA A 348 -12.88 5.16 3.56
CA ALA A 348 -14.01 4.76 2.72
C ALA A 348 -15.34 4.92 3.44
N LEU A 349 -15.42 4.51 4.71
CA LEU A 349 -16.63 4.64 5.53
C LEU A 349 -17.00 6.11 5.77
N LEU A 350 -16.02 6.91 6.20
CA LEU A 350 -16.24 8.33 6.48
C LEU A 350 -16.65 9.09 5.22
N ALA A 351 -15.96 8.84 4.11
CA ALA A 351 -16.27 9.50 2.85
C ALA A 351 -17.65 9.11 2.32
N GLY A 352 -18.05 7.83 2.42
CA GLY A 352 -19.38 7.38 2.07
C GLY A 352 -20.46 8.10 2.86
N THR A 353 -20.33 8.11 4.19
CA THR A 353 -21.30 8.81 5.05
C THR A 353 -21.38 10.31 4.74
N LEU A 354 -20.22 10.96 4.54
CA LEU A 354 -20.20 12.39 4.22
C LEU A 354 -20.77 12.69 2.83
N SER A 355 -20.52 11.84 1.84
CA SER A 355 -21.06 12.04 0.48
C SER A 355 -22.57 11.86 0.43
N ASP A 356 -23.12 10.88 1.16
CA ASP A 356 -24.56 10.64 1.24
C ASP A 356 -25.29 11.79 1.96
N MET A 357 -24.70 12.33 3.03
CA MET A 357 -25.33 13.40 3.83
C MET A 357 -25.16 14.80 3.22
N LEU A 358 -24.01 15.11 2.65
CA LEU A 358 -23.60 16.49 2.33
C LEU A 358 -23.18 16.66 0.86
N GLY A 359 -23.12 15.56 0.09
CA GLY A 359 -22.64 15.56 -1.28
C GLY A 359 -21.13 15.57 -1.39
N PHE A 360 -20.62 15.18 -2.57
CA PHE A 360 -19.18 14.99 -2.85
C PHE A 360 -18.32 16.24 -2.63
N ARG A 361 -18.84 17.41 -3.05
CA ARG A 361 -18.10 18.68 -2.90
C ARG A 361 -17.75 18.96 -1.45
N ILE A 362 -18.73 18.87 -0.55
CA ILE A 362 -18.53 19.13 0.87
C ILE A 362 -17.68 18.03 1.51
N MET A 363 -17.89 16.79 1.12
CA MET A 363 -17.06 15.66 1.55
C MET A 363 -15.57 15.94 1.29
N TYR A 364 -15.17 16.32 0.05
CA TYR A 364 -13.77 16.61 -0.26
C TYR A 364 -13.22 17.79 0.53
N LEU A 365 -14.02 18.87 0.74
CA LEU A 365 -13.60 20.01 1.56
C LEU A 365 -13.37 19.63 3.02
N LEU A 366 -14.26 18.83 3.61
CA LEU A 366 -14.12 18.38 5.01
C LEU A 366 -12.91 17.46 5.20
N LEU A 367 -12.64 16.59 4.23
CA LEU A 367 -11.49 15.68 4.29
C LEU A 367 -10.13 16.40 4.22
N ILE A 368 -10.08 17.66 3.76
CA ILE A 368 -8.86 18.48 3.80
C ILE A 368 -8.29 18.58 5.22
N ILE A 369 -9.16 18.55 6.25
CA ILE A 369 -8.73 18.63 7.66
C ILE A 369 -7.67 17.58 8.00
N PHE A 370 -7.77 16.36 7.43
CA PHE A 370 -6.82 15.29 7.70
C PHE A 370 -5.44 15.55 7.08
N ILE A 371 -5.38 16.20 5.91
CA ILE A 371 -4.12 16.63 5.32
C ILE A 371 -3.50 17.75 6.16
N VAL A 372 -4.31 18.67 6.67
CA VAL A 372 -3.85 19.74 7.57
C VAL A 372 -3.30 19.14 8.87
N ILE A 373 -4.00 18.18 9.48
CA ILE A 373 -3.51 17.47 10.68
C ILE A 373 -2.17 16.78 10.37
N ALA A 374 -2.07 16.05 9.26
CA ALA A 374 -0.82 15.42 8.83
C ALA A 374 0.31 16.46 8.69
N THR A 375 0.02 17.62 8.09
CA THR A 375 0.99 18.73 7.93
C THR A 375 1.47 19.27 9.28
N VAL A 376 0.54 19.50 10.23
CA VAL A 376 0.89 19.96 11.58
C VAL A 376 1.76 18.94 12.31
N LEU A 377 1.46 17.65 12.19
CA LEU A 377 2.28 16.59 12.78
C LEU A 377 3.70 16.55 12.19
N VAL A 378 3.83 16.71 10.87
CA VAL A 378 5.14 16.80 10.19
C VAL A 378 5.92 18.02 10.66
N LEU A 379 5.29 19.18 10.78
CA LEU A 379 5.95 20.43 11.24
C LEU A 379 6.39 20.36 12.71
N ARG A 380 5.65 19.63 13.55
CA ARG A 380 6.00 19.40 14.95
C ARG A 380 7.06 18.31 15.13
N PHE A 381 7.34 17.55 14.08
CA PHE A 381 8.37 16.53 14.12
C PHE A 381 9.76 17.19 14.13
N HIS A 382 10.48 17.03 15.24
CA HIS A 382 11.88 17.42 15.33
C HIS A 382 12.72 16.18 15.11
N PRO A 383 13.37 16.01 13.93
CA PRO A 383 14.30 14.91 13.75
C PRO A 383 15.39 15.00 14.81
N SER A 384 15.56 13.94 15.60
CA SER A 384 16.70 13.84 16.51
C SER A 384 17.98 14.06 15.70
N LYS A 385 18.92 14.87 16.19
CA LYS A 385 20.21 15.23 15.54
C LYS A 385 21.11 14.02 15.17
N LYS A 386 20.64 12.78 15.35
CA LYS A 386 21.33 11.53 15.01
C LYS A 386 21.12 11.03 13.59
N SER A 387 20.32 11.68 12.76
CA SER A 387 20.04 11.25 11.38
C SER A 387 20.77 12.06 10.30
N THR A 388 21.86 12.72 10.67
CA THR A 388 22.78 13.35 9.70
C THR A 388 24.11 12.60 9.78
N ILE A 389 24.22 11.48 9.08
CA ILE A 389 25.49 10.94 8.56
C ILE A 389 25.17 10.17 7.28
#